data_5ae47fcd1948201537bdb6680be96533
#
_entry.id   5ae47fcd1948201537bdb6680be96533
#
_cell.length_a   1.000
_cell.length_b   1.000
_cell.length_c   1.000
_cell.angle_alpha   90.00
_cell.angle_beta   90.00
_cell.angle_gamma   90.00
#
_symmetry.space_group_name_H-M   'P 1'
#
loop_
_entity.id
_entity.type
_entity.pdbx_description
1 polymer ?
#
loop_
_entity_poly.entity_id
_entity_poly.type
_entity_poly.pdbx_seq_one_letter_code
_entity_poly.pdbx_strand_id
1 'polypeptide(L)'
;MDKINIDGVIITTLKKIRQPKGDVLHGMKKSDNGYVGFGEVYFSIIKHDEIKGWNRHKEMTLNLVVPMGSVTFIIYDDREK
;
A
#
# COMPACT_ATOMS: atom_id res chain seq x y z
N MET A 1 14.76 5.47 -2.10
CA MET A 1 13.64 4.87 -1.37
C MET A 1 13.45 5.61 -0.06
N ASP A 2 12.23 6.00 0.22
CA ASP A 2 11.95 6.70 1.47
C ASP A 2 12.08 5.77 2.66
N LYS A 3 12.55 6.33 3.76
CA LYS A 3 12.74 5.58 4.98
C LYS A 3 11.62 5.92 5.94
N ILE A 4 10.93 4.91 6.44
CA ILE A 4 9.83 5.09 7.38
C ILE A 4 10.25 4.57 8.75
N ASN A 5 10.13 5.43 9.76
CA ASN A 5 10.56 5.11 11.12
C ASN A 5 9.39 4.75 12.05
N ILE A 6 8.34 4.21 11.48
CA ILE A 6 7.18 3.76 12.26
C ILE A 6 7.21 2.24 12.31
N ASP A 7 7.25 1.69 13.51
CA ASP A 7 7.27 0.23 13.69
C ASP A 7 5.99 -0.39 13.11
N GLY A 8 6.17 -1.45 12.33
CA GLY A 8 5.06 -2.13 11.69
C GLY A 8 4.71 -1.63 10.31
N VAL A 9 5.36 -0.57 9.85
CA VAL A 9 5.19 -0.08 8.48
C VAL A 9 6.29 -0.64 7.61
N ILE A 10 5.90 -1.37 6.56
CA ILE A 10 6.84 -2.04 5.67
C ILE A 10 6.62 -1.51 4.25
N ILE A 11 7.71 -1.18 3.58
CA ILE A 11 7.68 -0.80 2.16
C ILE A 11 8.26 -1.93 1.36
N THR A 12 7.49 -2.43 0.41
CA THR A 12 7.91 -3.51 -0.48
C THR A 12 7.98 -3.00 -1.90
N THR A 13 9.14 -3.22 -2.54
CA THR A 13 9.28 -2.89 -3.95
C THR A 13 8.61 -3.99 -4.77
N LEU A 14 7.66 -3.59 -5.62
CA LEU A 14 6.90 -4.52 -6.44
C LEU A 14 7.54 -4.67 -7.81
N LYS A 15 7.51 -5.90 -8.30
CA LYS A 15 8.10 -6.23 -9.60
C LYS A 15 7.20 -5.75 -10.74
N LYS A 16 7.83 -5.19 -11.75
CA LYS A 16 7.16 -4.82 -13.00
C LYS A 16 7.78 -5.61 -14.13
N ILE A 17 6.96 -6.36 -14.83
CA ILE A 17 7.40 -7.17 -15.98
C ILE A 17 6.99 -6.44 -17.24
N ARG A 18 7.95 -5.99 -18.01
CA ARG A 18 7.70 -5.26 -19.25
C ARG A 18 7.44 -6.22 -20.40
N GLN A 19 6.39 -5.92 -21.15
CA GLN A 19 6.01 -6.73 -22.31
C GLN A 19 5.50 -5.83 -23.43
N PRO A 20 5.71 -6.22 -24.71
CA PRO A 20 5.29 -5.37 -25.83
C PRO A 20 3.81 -5.07 -25.87
N LYS A 21 2.97 -5.98 -25.40
CA LYS A 21 1.51 -5.80 -25.42
C LYS A 21 0.95 -5.19 -24.14
N GLY A 22 1.80 -4.94 -23.17
CA GLY A 22 1.39 -4.37 -21.91
C GLY A 22 2.15 -5.00 -20.77
N ASP A 23 2.54 -4.17 -19.81
CA ASP A 23 3.34 -4.61 -18.69
C ASP A 23 2.50 -5.35 -17.65
N VAL A 24 3.15 -6.24 -16.92
CA VAL A 24 2.54 -6.92 -15.78
C VAL A 24 3.08 -6.27 -14.50
N LEU A 25 2.19 -5.80 -13.66
CA LEU A 25 2.54 -5.16 -12.40
C LEU A 25 2.17 -6.10 -11.26
N HIS A 26 3.18 -6.49 -10.47
CA HIS A 26 2.91 -7.32 -9.31
C HIS A 26 2.21 -6.50 -8.23
N GLY A 27 1.19 -7.05 -7.62
CA GLY A 27 0.50 -6.41 -6.50
C GLY A 27 0.91 -7.02 -5.17
N MET A 28 0.61 -8.29 -4.97
CA MET A 28 0.96 -8.97 -3.72
C MET A 28 1.16 -10.45 -3.97
N LYS A 29 2.17 -11.01 -3.33
CA LYS A 29 2.42 -12.44 -3.35
C LYS A 29 2.32 -12.98 -1.93
N LYS A 30 1.93 -14.24 -1.83
CA LYS A 30 1.86 -14.93 -0.54
C LYS A 30 3.21 -14.89 0.21
N SER A 31 4.31 -14.81 -0.52
CA SER A 31 5.65 -14.76 0.04
C SER A 31 6.11 -13.36 0.45
N ASP A 32 5.31 -12.32 0.20
CA ASP A 32 5.69 -10.96 0.58
C ASP A 32 5.61 -10.78 2.09
N ASN A 33 6.51 -9.98 2.64
CA ASN A 33 6.62 -9.78 4.08
C ASN A 33 5.35 -9.23 4.72
N GLY A 34 4.58 -8.46 3.97
CA GLY A 34 3.35 -7.88 4.50
C GLY A 34 2.11 -8.77 4.39
N TYR A 35 2.26 -9.94 3.78
CA TYR A 35 1.10 -10.82 3.59
C TYR A 35 0.76 -11.55 4.89
N VAL A 36 -0.48 -11.40 5.33
CA VAL A 36 -0.98 -12.06 6.54
C VAL A 36 -2.25 -12.86 6.29
N GLY A 37 -2.55 -13.14 5.03
CA GLY A 37 -3.77 -13.84 4.66
C GLY A 37 -4.72 -12.92 3.93
N PHE A 38 -5.81 -13.48 3.43
CA PHE A 38 -6.80 -12.72 2.68
C PHE A 38 -7.97 -12.35 3.59
N GLY A 39 -8.34 -11.10 3.59
CA GLY A 39 -9.56 -10.62 4.22
C GLY A 39 -10.49 -10.08 3.16
N GLU A 40 -10.20 -8.89 2.67
CA GLU A 40 -10.97 -8.31 1.57
C GLU A 40 -10.05 -7.45 0.70
N VAL A 41 -10.46 -7.26 -0.55
CA VAL A 41 -9.76 -6.40 -1.50
C VAL A 41 -10.77 -5.44 -2.11
N TYR A 42 -10.43 -4.17 -2.12
CA TYR A 42 -11.21 -3.19 -2.87
C TYR A 42 -10.28 -2.13 -3.43
N PHE A 43 -10.79 -1.39 -4.38
CA PHE A 43 -10.02 -0.35 -5.06
C PHE A 43 -10.59 1.01 -4.71
N SER A 44 -9.72 1.96 -4.47
CA SER A 44 -10.11 3.33 -4.19
C SER A 44 -9.47 4.24 -5.21
N ILE A 45 -10.25 5.18 -5.73
CA ILE A 45 -9.77 6.17 -6.68
C ILE A 45 -9.69 7.50 -5.97
N ILE A 46 -8.55 8.19 -6.13
CA ILE A 46 -8.40 9.54 -5.62
C ILE A 46 -8.26 10.45 -6.82
N LYS A 47 -9.16 11.41 -6.94
CA LYS A 47 -9.11 12.37 -8.03
C LYS A 47 -7.95 13.34 -7.82
N HIS A 48 -7.50 13.95 -8.91
CA HIS A 48 -6.39 14.90 -8.86
C HIS A 48 -6.64 16.00 -7.82
N ASP A 49 -5.64 16.29 -7.01
CA ASP A 49 -5.66 17.30 -5.95
C ASP A 49 -6.68 17.05 -4.83
N GLU A 50 -7.24 15.85 -4.75
CA GLU A 50 -8.14 15.50 -3.65
C GLU A 50 -7.39 14.79 -2.53
N ILE A 51 -7.94 14.90 -1.33
CA ILE A 51 -7.40 14.27 -0.13
C ILE A 51 -8.46 13.37 0.47
N LYS A 52 -8.11 12.14 0.76
CA LYS A 52 -8.96 11.20 1.47
C LYS A 52 -8.32 10.81 2.80
N GLY A 53 -9.09 10.73 3.82
CA GLY A 53 -8.65 10.33 5.15
C GLY A 53 -9.53 11.00 6.19
N TRP A 54 -9.28 10.86 7.45
CA TRP A 54 -8.33 9.93 8.07
C TRP A 54 -9.06 8.65 8.43
N ASN A 55 -8.39 7.51 8.26
CA ASN A 55 -8.93 6.23 8.71
C ASN A 55 -8.00 5.69 9.79
N ARG A 56 -8.59 5.15 10.84
CA ARG A 56 -7.84 4.57 11.94
C ARG A 56 -8.08 3.08 11.98
N HIS A 57 -7.01 2.31 12.00
CA HIS A 57 -7.07 0.85 12.06
C HIS A 57 -6.40 0.38 13.34
N LYS A 58 -7.15 -0.33 14.18
CA LYS A 58 -6.63 -0.80 15.46
C LYS A 58 -6.17 -2.24 15.42
N GLU A 59 -6.82 -3.07 14.66
CA GLU A 59 -6.57 -4.51 14.67
C GLU A 59 -6.28 -5.11 13.31
N MET A 60 -6.56 -4.38 12.24
CA MET A 60 -6.40 -4.93 10.90
C MET A 60 -5.02 -4.60 10.33
N THR A 61 -4.48 -5.56 9.59
CA THR A 61 -3.30 -5.31 8.77
C THR A 61 -3.77 -4.82 7.41
N LEU A 62 -3.21 -3.71 6.97
CA LEU A 62 -3.57 -3.08 5.72
C LEU A 62 -2.40 -3.14 4.76
N ASN A 63 -2.66 -3.63 3.55
CA ASN A 63 -1.68 -3.61 2.48
C ASN A 63 -2.18 -2.68 1.38
N LEU A 64 -1.37 -1.71 1.03
CA LEU A 64 -1.72 -0.70 0.04
C LEU A 64 -0.84 -0.85 -1.19
N VAL A 65 -1.48 -0.89 -2.37
CA VAL A 65 -0.78 -1.02 -3.64
C VAL A 65 -1.29 0.06 -4.58
N VAL A 66 -0.37 0.79 -5.21
CA VAL A 66 -0.69 1.82 -6.19
C VAL A 66 -0.20 1.33 -7.55
N PRO A 67 -1.04 0.67 -8.34
CA PRO A 67 -0.59 0.10 -9.61
C PRO A 67 -0.30 1.15 -10.68
N MET A 68 -1.02 2.25 -10.65
CA MET A 68 -0.82 3.33 -11.62
C MET A 68 -0.97 4.67 -10.95
N GLY A 69 -0.19 5.64 -11.39
CA GLY A 69 -0.22 6.97 -10.81
C GLY A 69 0.65 7.10 -9.58
N SER A 70 0.40 8.14 -8.81
CA SER A 70 1.22 8.48 -7.65
C SER A 70 0.34 8.99 -6.54
N VAL A 71 0.56 8.50 -5.34
CA VAL A 71 -0.22 8.87 -4.15
C VAL A 71 0.74 9.11 -2.99
N THR A 72 0.50 10.17 -2.24
CA THR A 72 1.24 10.41 -1.01
C THR A 72 0.44 9.89 0.16
N PHE A 73 1.03 8.97 0.92
CA PHE A 73 0.42 8.45 2.13
C PHE A 73 1.00 9.18 3.34
N ILE A 74 0.12 9.65 4.22
CA ILE A 74 0.51 10.26 5.47
C ILE A 74 0.06 9.32 6.59
N ILE A 75 1.02 8.84 7.36
CA ILE A 75 0.77 7.82 8.38
C ILE A 75 1.07 8.41 9.75
N TYR A 76 0.11 8.30 10.65
CA TYR A 76 0.25 8.74 12.02
C TYR A 76 0.14 7.56 12.97
N ASP A 77 1.14 7.37 13.82
CA ASP A 77 1.17 6.31 14.80
C ASP A 77 0.76 6.88 16.15
N ASP A 78 -0.41 6.51 16.64
CA ASP A 78 -0.95 7.01 17.89
C ASP A 78 -0.93 5.96 19.02
N ARG A 79 -0.15 4.87 18.85
CA ARG A 79 -0.15 3.76 19.80
C ARG A 79 0.27 4.12 21.20
N GLU A 80 1.02 5.19 21.35
CA GLU A 80 1.53 5.63 22.64
C GLU A 80 0.84 6.87 23.19
N LYS A 81 -0.34 7.16 22.69
CA LYS A 81 -1.10 8.35 23.09
C LYS A 81 -2.16 8.02 24.10
#